data_982f909358fffea5c3e935d75704ece6
#
_entry.id   982f909358fffea5c3e935d75704ece6
#
_cell.length_a   1.000
_cell.length_b   1.000
_cell.length_c   1.000
_cell.angle_alpha   90.00
_cell.angle_beta   90.00
_cell.angle_gamma   90.00
#
_symmetry.space_group_name_H-M   'P 1'
#
loop_
_entity.id
_entity.type
_entity.pdbx_description
1 polymer ?
#
loop_
_entity_poly.entity_id
_entity_poly.type
_entity_poly.pdbx_seq_one_letter_code
_entity_poly.pdbx_strand_id
1 'polypeptide(L)'
;PELVYADDQAKAVAEIVHRLVTAEEVMPQDIAVLSSHSMEGSKVGRTRLPNGLCFSEDPPPTGKYVRFSSIRAFKGLEAPVVVLCELEDLDDATRDSQIYVGMSRARNHCIVVAPEPEQ
;
A
#
# COMPACT_ATOMS: atom_id res chain seq x y z
N PRO A 1 -4.57 0.71 -13.23
CA PRO A 1 -3.83 0.20 -12.08
C PRO A 1 -3.38 -1.24 -12.29
N GLU A 2 -2.31 -1.61 -11.62
CA GLU A 2 -1.84 -2.98 -11.61
C GLU A 2 -2.60 -3.75 -10.54
N LEU A 3 -3.10 -4.95 -10.88
CA LEU A 3 -3.76 -5.83 -9.91
C LEU A 3 -2.82 -6.97 -9.54
N VAL A 4 -2.70 -7.21 -8.23
CA VAL A 4 -1.93 -8.33 -7.69
C VAL A 4 -2.87 -9.14 -6.80
N TYR A 5 -3.02 -10.43 -7.08
CA TYR A 5 -3.88 -11.32 -6.29
C TYR A 5 -3.04 -12.09 -5.28
N ALA A 6 -3.40 -12.00 -4.02
CA ALA A 6 -2.69 -12.71 -2.95
C ALA A 6 -3.58 -12.86 -1.73
N ASP A 7 -3.55 -14.04 -1.10
CA ASP A 7 -4.25 -14.25 0.16
C ASP A 7 -3.43 -13.73 1.34
N ASP A 8 -2.10 -13.93 1.30
CA ASP A 8 -1.20 -13.34 2.29
C ASP A 8 -0.78 -11.95 1.82
N GLN A 9 -1.57 -10.95 2.22
CA GLN A 9 -1.34 -9.59 1.74
C GLN A 9 -0.09 -8.95 2.35
N ALA A 10 0.26 -9.29 3.58
CA ALA A 10 1.48 -8.77 4.19
C ALA A 10 2.71 -9.22 3.40
N LYS A 11 2.76 -10.49 3.02
CA LYS A 11 3.85 -11.02 2.19
C LYS A 11 3.86 -10.36 0.81
N ALA A 12 2.68 -10.24 0.20
CA ALA A 12 2.57 -9.65 -1.14
C ALA A 12 3.03 -8.20 -1.15
N VAL A 13 2.61 -7.40 -0.17
CA VAL A 13 3.02 -5.99 -0.08
C VAL A 13 4.52 -5.88 0.13
N ALA A 14 5.10 -6.72 0.99
CA ALA A 14 6.56 -6.72 1.21
C ALA A 14 7.30 -7.02 -0.10
N GLU A 15 6.83 -8.00 -0.89
CA GLU A 15 7.43 -8.33 -2.18
C GLU A 15 7.28 -7.20 -3.19
N ILE A 16 6.13 -6.54 -3.22
CA ILE A 16 5.87 -5.40 -4.11
C ILE A 16 6.83 -4.24 -3.77
N VAL A 17 6.94 -3.90 -2.49
CA VAL A 17 7.85 -2.84 -2.04
C VAL A 17 9.28 -3.18 -2.41
N HIS A 18 9.70 -4.43 -2.20
CA HIS A 18 11.04 -4.88 -2.58
C HIS A 18 11.28 -4.70 -4.08
N ARG A 19 10.33 -5.12 -4.91
CA ARG A 19 10.42 -4.96 -6.37
C ARG A 19 10.54 -3.48 -6.76
N LEU A 20 9.69 -2.64 -6.19
CA LEU A 20 9.68 -1.21 -6.51
C LEU A 20 11.02 -0.57 -6.19
N VAL A 21 11.59 -0.87 -5.03
CA VAL A 21 12.82 -0.25 -4.59
C VAL A 21 14.03 -0.80 -5.33
N THR A 22 14.10 -2.11 -5.56
CA THR A 22 15.28 -2.74 -6.16
C THR A 22 15.23 -2.76 -7.68
N ALA A 23 14.17 -3.28 -8.28
CA ALA A 23 14.07 -3.47 -9.72
C ALA A 23 13.65 -2.20 -10.46
N GLU A 24 12.76 -1.41 -9.86
CA GLU A 24 12.22 -0.21 -10.50
C GLU A 24 12.83 1.08 -9.98
N GLU A 25 13.76 0.97 -9.05
CA GLU A 25 14.52 2.12 -8.52
C GLU A 25 13.64 3.23 -7.94
N VAL A 26 12.47 2.87 -7.40
CA VAL A 26 11.59 3.82 -6.73
C VAL A 26 12.17 4.12 -5.34
N MET A 27 12.24 5.40 -5.00
CA MET A 27 12.70 5.80 -3.67
C MET A 27 11.67 5.37 -2.62
N PRO A 28 12.11 4.86 -1.45
CA PRO A 28 11.15 4.44 -0.42
C PRO A 28 10.15 5.53 -0.03
N GLN A 29 10.59 6.78 0.07
CA GLN A 29 9.75 7.91 0.43
C GLN A 29 8.70 8.26 -0.64
N ASP A 30 8.82 7.70 -1.84
CA ASP A 30 7.85 7.90 -2.93
C ASP A 30 6.74 6.86 -2.93
N ILE A 31 6.79 5.90 -2.01
CA ILE A 31 5.81 4.82 -1.91
C ILE A 31 4.90 5.07 -0.71
N ALA A 32 3.59 5.04 -0.95
CA ALA A 32 2.58 5.05 0.11
C ALA A 32 1.79 3.74 0.05
N VAL A 33 1.82 2.99 1.13
CA VAL A 33 0.98 1.79 1.29
C VAL A 33 -0.26 2.22 2.06
N LEU A 34 -1.42 2.07 1.44
CA LEU A 34 -2.70 2.49 1.99
C LEU A 34 -3.56 1.26 2.26
N SER A 35 -4.13 1.21 3.46
CA SER A 35 -4.95 0.10 3.92
C SER A 35 -6.33 0.62 4.34
N SER A 36 -7.32 -0.28 4.39
CA SER A 36 -8.61 0.02 5.02
C SER A 36 -8.50 0.12 6.54
N HIS A 37 -7.35 -0.28 7.11
CA HIS A 37 -7.10 -0.27 8.55
C HIS A 37 -6.04 0.76 8.91
N SER A 38 -6.02 1.19 10.19
CA SER A 38 -4.90 1.95 10.73
C SER A 38 -3.68 1.03 10.85
N MET A 39 -2.51 1.62 11.07
CA MET A 39 -1.27 0.83 11.19
C MET A 39 -1.36 -0.21 12.31
N GLU A 40 -1.96 0.15 13.44
CA GLU A 40 -2.10 -0.76 14.58
C GLU A 40 -3.02 -1.95 14.27
N GLY A 41 -4.07 -1.73 13.48
CA GLY A 41 -5.03 -2.77 13.12
C GLY A 41 -4.66 -3.55 11.86
N SER A 42 -3.57 -3.20 11.21
CA SER A 42 -3.19 -3.77 9.92
C SER A 42 -2.12 -4.84 10.06
N LYS A 43 -2.36 -6.01 9.48
CA LYS A 43 -1.33 -7.05 9.38
C LYS A 43 -0.19 -6.58 8.48
N VAL A 44 -0.51 -5.85 7.42
CA VAL A 44 0.50 -5.28 6.51
C VAL A 44 1.34 -4.24 7.25
N GLY A 45 0.70 -3.31 7.95
CA GLY A 45 1.42 -2.24 8.65
C GLY A 45 2.34 -2.74 9.75
N ARG A 46 2.09 -3.93 10.28
CA ARG A 46 2.91 -4.54 11.33
C ARG A 46 3.94 -5.51 10.77
N THR A 47 3.97 -5.72 9.47
CA THR A 47 4.92 -6.65 8.87
C THR A 47 6.30 -6.00 8.74
N ARG A 48 7.33 -6.84 8.74
CA ARG A 48 8.70 -6.38 8.54
C ARG A 48 8.98 -6.32 7.04
N LEU A 49 9.46 -5.17 6.58
CA LEU A 49 9.87 -5.01 5.20
C LEU A 49 11.32 -5.49 5.01
N PRO A 50 11.68 -5.92 3.78
CA PRO A 50 13.05 -6.34 3.49
C PRO A 50 14.03 -5.16 3.42
N ASN A 51 15.32 -5.47 3.43
CA ASN A 51 16.40 -4.51 3.16
C ASN A 51 16.48 -3.34 4.16
N GLY A 52 16.05 -3.56 5.39
CA GLY A 52 16.09 -2.52 6.42
C GLY A 52 15.04 -1.44 6.27
N LEU A 53 14.08 -1.63 5.34
CA LEU A 53 12.96 -0.70 5.18
C LEU A 53 11.99 -0.83 6.35
N CYS A 54 11.38 0.28 6.73
CA CYS A 54 10.37 0.33 7.78
C CYS A 54 9.15 1.11 7.33
N PHE A 55 7.98 0.71 7.79
CA PHE A 55 6.78 1.54 7.63
C PHE A 55 6.79 2.67 8.66
N SER A 56 6.26 3.82 8.26
CA SER A 56 6.03 4.95 9.14
C SER A 56 4.78 5.70 8.71
N GLU A 57 3.98 6.13 9.67
CA GLU A 57 2.81 6.95 9.38
C GLU A 57 3.19 8.40 9.06
N ASP A 58 4.37 8.83 9.49
CA ASP A 58 4.87 10.17 9.23
C ASP A 58 6.37 10.08 8.94
N PRO A 59 6.73 9.52 7.75
CA PRO A 59 8.15 9.28 7.47
C PRO A 59 8.91 10.57 7.24
N PRO A 60 10.19 10.60 7.65
CA PRO A 60 11.07 11.71 7.28
C PRO A 60 11.26 11.72 5.75
N PRO A 61 11.67 12.86 5.18
CA PRO A 61 11.80 12.98 3.72
C PRO A 61 12.92 12.13 3.10
N THR A 62 13.80 11.57 3.93
CA THR A 62 14.92 10.74 3.49
C THR A 62 15.01 9.50 4.36
N GLY A 63 15.78 8.52 3.90
CA GLY A 63 16.01 7.27 4.64
C GLY A 63 15.23 6.10 4.08
N LYS A 64 15.13 5.05 4.90
CA LYS A 64 14.55 3.77 4.50
C LYS A 64 13.13 3.60 5.06
N TYR A 65 12.29 4.61 4.85
CA TYR A 65 10.92 4.59 5.34
C TYR A 65 9.93 4.63 4.19
N VAL A 66 8.93 3.76 4.27
CA VAL A 66 7.79 3.72 3.37
C VAL A 66 6.57 4.20 4.16
N ARG A 67 5.81 5.13 3.57
CA ARG A 67 4.62 5.64 4.26
C ARG A 67 3.57 4.54 4.35
N PHE A 68 2.99 4.40 5.54
CA PHE A 68 1.79 3.61 5.76
C PHE A 68 0.68 4.52 6.26
N SER A 69 -0.51 4.37 5.70
CA SER A 69 -1.65 5.16 6.15
C SER A 69 -2.94 4.38 5.89
N SER A 70 -3.98 4.67 6.67
CA SER A 70 -5.31 4.29 6.22
C SER A 70 -5.66 5.13 5.00
N ILE A 71 -6.52 4.61 4.14
CA ILE A 71 -6.96 5.35 2.95
C ILE A 71 -7.63 6.66 3.38
N ARG A 72 -8.43 6.61 4.44
CA ARG A 72 -9.12 7.79 4.97
C ARG A 72 -8.15 8.86 5.47
N ALA A 73 -7.13 8.46 6.21
CA ALA A 73 -6.15 9.40 6.77
C ALA A 73 -5.29 10.05 5.68
N PHE A 74 -5.16 9.42 4.52
CA PHE A 74 -4.38 9.94 3.40
C PHE A 74 -5.18 10.93 2.55
N LYS A 75 -6.36 11.31 2.97
CA LYS A 75 -7.22 12.24 2.23
C LYS A 75 -6.49 13.56 1.97
N GLY A 76 -6.52 13.99 0.71
CA GLY A 76 -5.87 15.24 0.31
C GLY A 76 -4.38 15.14 0.05
N LEU A 77 -3.77 13.99 0.28
CA LEU A 77 -2.35 13.76 0.03
C LEU A 77 -2.16 12.98 -1.27
N GLU A 78 -0.94 12.95 -1.77
CA GLU A 78 -0.56 12.22 -2.97
C GLU A 78 0.80 11.56 -2.78
N ALA A 79 1.05 10.53 -3.59
CA ALA A 79 2.36 9.90 -3.66
C ALA A 79 2.61 9.44 -5.09
N PRO A 80 3.87 9.38 -5.54
CA PRO A 80 4.18 8.86 -6.87
C PRO A 80 3.67 7.44 -7.09
N VAL A 81 3.85 6.57 -6.10
CA VAL A 81 3.39 5.18 -6.16
C VAL A 81 2.52 4.90 -4.95
N VAL A 82 1.33 4.35 -5.18
CA VAL A 82 0.39 3.95 -4.14
C VAL A 82 0.13 2.45 -4.25
N VAL A 83 0.22 1.76 -3.11
CA VAL A 83 -0.14 0.35 -3.00
C VAL A 83 -1.37 0.26 -2.10
N LEU A 84 -2.49 -0.21 -2.63
CA LEU A 84 -3.74 -0.39 -1.88
C LEU A 84 -3.83 -1.85 -1.42
N CYS A 85 -4.18 -2.06 -0.15
CA CYS A 85 -4.25 -3.39 0.41
C CYS A 85 -5.32 -3.51 1.49
N GLU A 86 -5.60 -4.74 1.89
CA GLU A 86 -6.53 -5.07 2.98
C GLU A 86 -7.93 -4.54 2.74
N LEU A 87 -8.43 -4.74 1.52
CA LEU A 87 -9.76 -4.26 1.10
C LEU A 87 -10.82 -5.35 1.24
N GLU A 88 -10.45 -6.57 1.61
CA GLU A 88 -11.32 -7.75 1.61
C GLU A 88 -12.45 -7.70 2.64
N ASP A 89 -12.28 -6.92 3.72
CA ASP A 89 -13.30 -6.80 4.76
C ASP A 89 -14.39 -5.78 4.42
N LEU A 90 -14.25 -5.09 3.30
CA LEU A 90 -15.20 -4.07 2.87
C LEU A 90 -16.28 -4.70 2.00
N ASP A 91 -17.51 -4.17 2.07
CA ASP A 91 -18.54 -4.54 1.11
C ASP A 91 -18.17 -4.02 -0.29
N ASP A 92 -18.85 -4.52 -1.32
CA ASP A 92 -18.49 -4.23 -2.71
C ASP A 92 -18.54 -2.72 -3.01
N ALA A 93 -19.58 -2.02 -2.57
CA ALA A 93 -19.72 -0.58 -2.85
C ALA A 93 -18.65 0.23 -2.15
N THR A 94 -18.36 -0.08 -0.88
CA THR A 94 -17.31 0.60 -0.11
C THR A 94 -15.94 0.31 -0.69
N ARG A 95 -15.69 -0.94 -1.08
CA ARG A 95 -14.42 -1.34 -1.70
C ARG A 95 -14.17 -0.58 -2.98
N ASP A 96 -15.16 -0.52 -3.86
CA ASP A 96 -15.02 0.20 -5.14
C ASP A 96 -14.73 1.68 -4.90
N SER A 97 -15.41 2.28 -3.93
CA SER A 97 -15.20 3.68 -3.56
C SER A 97 -13.77 3.90 -3.03
N GLN A 98 -13.29 3.00 -2.17
CA GLN A 98 -11.95 3.11 -1.60
C GLN A 98 -10.87 2.92 -2.66
N ILE A 99 -11.07 2.00 -3.60
CA ILE A 99 -10.15 1.80 -4.72
C ILE A 99 -10.09 3.07 -5.56
N TYR A 100 -11.23 3.67 -5.87
CA TYR A 100 -11.29 4.90 -6.65
C TYR A 100 -10.52 6.04 -5.94
N VAL A 101 -10.78 6.23 -4.66
CA VAL A 101 -10.09 7.25 -3.87
C VAL A 101 -8.58 6.99 -3.85
N GLY A 102 -8.19 5.75 -3.57
CA GLY A 102 -6.77 5.38 -3.51
C GLY A 102 -6.06 5.58 -4.83
N MET A 103 -6.70 5.19 -5.94
CA MET A 103 -6.13 5.41 -7.28
C MET A 103 -5.91 6.89 -7.56
N SER A 104 -6.82 7.76 -7.08
CA SER A 104 -6.70 9.20 -7.30
C SER A 104 -5.53 9.82 -6.53
N ARG A 105 -4.96 9.10 -5.55
CA ARG A 105 -3.81 9.57 -4.77
C ARG A 105 -2.46 9.22 -5.39
N ALA A 106 -2.45 8.37 -6.44
CA ALA A 106 -1.23 7.98 -7.12
C ALA A 106 -0.96 8.93 -8.29
N ARG A 107 0.22 9.58 -8.28
CA ARG A 107 0.59 10.45 -9.39
C ARG A 107 1.05 9.67 -10.61
N ASN A 108 1.73 8.55 -10.40
CA ASN A 108 2.35 7.78 -11.48
C ASN A 108 1.82 6.36 -11.60
N HIS A 109 1.68 5.65 -10.47
CA HIS A 109 1.36 4.23 -10.52
C HIS A 109 0.59 3.80 -9.28
N CYS A 110 -0.47 3.02 -9.49
CA CYS A 110 -1.26 2.44 -8.41
C CYS A 110 -1.27 0.92 -8.55
N ILE A 111 -0.96 0.22 -7.47
CA ILE A 111 -1.02 -1.24 -7.39
C ILE A 111 -2.10 -1.59 -6.38
N VAL A 112 -3.04 -2.44 -6.78
CA VAL A 112 -4.12 -2.90 -5.90
C VAL A 112 -3.88 -4.37 -5.58
N VAL A 113 -3.74 -4.68 -4.30
CA VAL A 113 -3.60 -6.06 -3.82
C VAL A 113 -4.99 -6.55 -3.42
N ALA A 114 -5.44 -7.60 -4.06
CA ALA A 114 -6.76 -8.19 -3.85
C ALA A 114 -6.62 -9.65 -3.42
N PRO A 115 -7.60 -10.20 -2.70
CA PRO A 115 -7.58 -11.63 -2.38
C PRO A 115 -7.69 -12.46 -3.65
N GLU A 116 -7.15 -13.68 -3.59
CA GLU A 116 -7.30 -14.61 -4.70
C GLU A 116 -8.79 -14.82 -4.99
N PRO A 117 -9.20 -14.78 -6.26
CA PRO A 117 -10.61 -14.99 -6.59
C PRO A 117 -11.03 -16.41 -6.25
N GLU A 118 -12.24 -16.54 -5.73
CA GLU A 118 -12.85 -17.85 -5.47
C GLU A 118 -13.22 -18.50 -6.79
N GLN A 119 -13.02 -19.82 -6.85
CA GLN A 119 -13.36 -20.61 -8.03
C GLN A 119 -14.73 -21.26 -7.90
#